data_9c46ffe351262d571877fbc87eb8e2db
#
_entry.id   9c46ffe351262d571877fbc87eb8e2db
#
_cell.length_a   1.000
_cell.length_b   1.000
_cell.length_c   1.000
_cell.angle_alpha   90.00
_cell.angle_beta   90.00
_cell.angle_gamma   90.00
#
_symmetry.space_group_name_H-M   'P 1'
#
loop_
_entity.id
_entity.type
_entity.pdbx_description
1 polymer ?
#
loop_
_entity_poly.entity_id
_entity_poly.type
_entity_poly.pdbx_seq_one_letter_code
_entity_poly.pdbx_strand_id
1 'polypeptide(L)'
;GKATERVARPMVGIKPVVMVPDEKARAYAESSAPAREEPDGPTLHATNEMRRFATPWSVAIARAKLLASTQLPPGLILDPACGSATQLVALCTLLNRPGLGVELSGAAAPLAAINLERSSIWSSGNWTETSRILWGDGTMAESILQTYHQSIGATTTVALLHIDPARPQNAQQHTLEEMQPRLDHLLASWAPFLSREPALILDLSPRLSDAQRMEVDDLVSSIWNDIPRTWQWMTQGRGRIDRLSLWVGPAADSESHRLARLL
;
A
#
# COMPACT_ATOMS: atom_id res chain seq x y z
N GLY A 1 25.86 -39.30 -21.45
CA GLY A 1 25.68 -37.99 -20.88
C GLY A 1 24.66 -38.04 -19.75
N LYS A 2 25.10 -37.95 -18.49
CA LYS A 2 24.19 -37.85 -17.33
C LYS A 2 23.71 -36.40 -17.29
N ALA A 3 22.40 -36.19 -17.44
CA ALA A 3 21.75 -34.93 -17.15
C ALA A 3 21.82 -34.72 -15.62
N THR A 4 22.56 -33.72 -15.20
CA THR A 4 22.55 -33.25 -13.80
C THR A 4 21.23 -32.50 -13.60
N GLU A 5 20.28 -33.12 -12.92
CA GLU A 5 19.13 -32.43 -12.36
C GLU A 5 19.65 -31.29 -11.47
N ARG A 6 19.42 -30.05 -11.92
CA ARG A 6 19.53 -28.88 -11.07
C ARG A 6 18.40 -28.95 -10.05
N VAL A 7 18.69 -29.48 -8.90
CA VAL A 7 17.81 -29.32 -7.72
C VAL A 7 17.66 -27.82 -7.51
N ALA A 8 16.45 -27.30 -7.76
CA ALA A 8 16.10 -25.93 -7.45
C ALA A 8 16.36 -25.72 -5.95
N ARG A 9 17.34 -24.84 -5.62
CA ARG A 9 17.54 -24.44 -4.24
C ARG A 9 16.21 -23.84 -3.77
N PRO A 10 15.67 -24.27 -2.61
CA PRO A 10 14.51 -23.62 -2.05
C PRO A 10 14.84 -22.13 -1.92
N MET A 11 14.02 -21.26 -2.51
CA MET A 11 14.13 -19.83 -2.25
C MET A 11 14.01 -19.68 -0.73
N VAL A 12 15.10 -19.29 -0.08
CA VAL A 12 15.07 -18.94 1.33
C VAL A 12 14.14 -17.72 1.39
N GLY A 13 12.92 -17.93 1.87
CA GLY A 13 11.93 -16.86 1.98
C GLY A 13 12.56 -15.70 2.75
N ILE A 14 12.51 -14.49 2.17
CA ILE A 14 12.95 -13.29 2.86
C ILE A 14 12.03 -13.15 4.07
N LYS A 15 12.60 -13.33 5.28
CA LYS A 15 11.81 -13.13 6.50
C LYS A 15 11.56 -11.64 6.68
N PRO A 16 10.30 -11.22 6.92
CA PRO A 16 10.02 -9.85 7.28
C PRO A 16 10.84 -9.43 8.50
N VAL A 17 11.45 -8.27 8.43
CA VAL A 17 12.25 -7.69 9.52
C VAL A 17 11.60 -6.37 9.92
N VAL A 18 11.40 -6.17 11.23
CA VAL A 18 10.88 -4.90 11.74
C VAL A 18 11.96 -3.83 11.57
N MET A 19 11.61 -2.79 10.83
CA MET A 19 12.46 -1.62 10.66
C MET A 19 12.09 -0.59 11.72
N VAL A 20 12.88 -0.54 12.77
CA VAL A 20 12.75 0.49 13.78
C VAL A 20 13.66 1.64 13.40
N PRO A 21 13.19 2.90 13.33
CA PRO A 21 14.04 4.05 13.05
C PRO A 21 15.13 4.18 14.13
N ASP A 22 16.33 3.81 13.79
CA ASP A 22 17.52 3.97 14.60
C ASP A 22 18.48 5.01 14.01
N GLU A 23 19.56 5.31 14.68
CA GLU A 23 20.56 6.28 14.22
C GLU A 23 21.12 5.96 12.83
N LYS A 24 21.34 4.69 12.53
CA LYS A 24 21.89 4.24 11.24
C LYS A 24 20.84 4.41 10.12
N ALA A 25 19.59 4.01 10.37
CA ALA A 25 18.50 4.18 9.41
C ALA A 25 18.25 5.66 9.14
N ARG A 26 18.31 6.50 10.17
CA ARG A 26 18.18 7.94 10.06
C ARG A 26 19.33 8.58 9.26
N ALA A 27 20.56 8.25 9.58
CA ALA A 27 21.73 8.73 8.84
C ALA A 27 21.71 8.26 7.38
N TYR A 28 21.26 7.04 7.13
CA TYR A 28 21.08 6.54 5.76
C TYR A 28 20.01 7.33 5.01
N ALA A 29 18.85 7.58 5.61
CA ALA A 29 17.78 8.36 5.00
C ALA A 29 18.24 9.78 4.64
N GLU A 30 18.94 10.43 5.55
CA GLU A 30 19.46 11.80 5.35
C GLU A 30 20.52 11.87 4.25
N SER A 31 21.38 10.87 4.12
CA SER A 31 22.44 10.85 3.13
C SER A 31 21.99 10.41 1.74
N SER A 32 21.04 9.46 1.65
CA SER A 32 20.63 8.83 0.38
C SER A 32 19.41 9.50 -0.25
N ALA A 33 18.56 10.13 0.54
CA ALA A 33 17.33 10.72 0.08
C ALA A 33 16.96 11.91 0.97
N PRO A 34 17.39 13.12 0.63
CA PRO A 34 17.06 14.30 1.41
C PRO A 34 15.55 14.50 1.50
N ALA A 35 15.11 14.91 2.67
CA ALA A 35 13.72 15.17 2.97
C ALA A 35 13.17 16.32 2.12
N ARG A 36 11.91 16.21 1.74
CA ARG A 36 11.14 17.27 1.11
C ARG A 36 9.91 17.54 1.95
N GLU A 37 9.67 18.80 2.23
CA GLU A 37 8.43 19.26 2.83
C GLU A 37 7.30 19.14 1.82
N GLU A 38 6.22 18.47 2.21
CA GLU A 38 5.02 18.37 1.41
C GLU A 38 4.07 19.54 1.74
N PRO A 39 3.44 20.16 0.74
CA PRO A 39 2.47 21.24 0.98
C PRO A 39 1.38 20.78 1.95
N ASP A 40 1.19 21.50 3.05
CA ASP A 40 0.23 21.16 4.11
C ASP A 40 0.40 19.74 4.66
N GLY A 41 1.65 19.26 4.71
CA GLY A 41 1.95 17.89 5.07
C GLY A 41 3.28 17.70 5.80
N PRO A 42 3.66 16.43 6.04
CA PRO A 42 4.92 16.10 6.69
C PRO A 42 6.12 16.30 5.76
N THR A 43 7.28 16.29 6.36
CA THR A 43 8.54 16.19 5.62
C THR A 43 8.83 14.72 5.33
N LEU A 44 8.92 14.34 4.06
CA LEU A 44 9.10 12.96 3.63
C LEU A 44 10.44 12.74 2.90
N HIS A 45 11.06 11.60 3.15
CA HIS A 45 12.22 11.12 2.40
C HIS A 45 11.80 10.24 1.24
N ALA A 46 12.35 10.48 0.07
CA ALA A 46 12.22 9.60 -1.09
C ALA A 46 13.37 9.84 -2.05
N THR A 47 13.91 8.77 -2.63
CA THR A 47 14.86 8.89 -3.73
C THR A 47 14.17 9.50 -4.97
N ASN A 48 14.95 10.00 -5.92
CA ASN A 48 14.40 10.52 -7.17
C ASN A 48 13.59 9.47 -7.95
N GLU A 49 14.01 8.21 -7.88
CA GLU A 49 13.29 7.09 -8.48
C GLU A 49 11.95 6.86 -7.78
N MET A 50 11.94 6.75 -6.46
CA MET A 50 10.71 6.59 -5.67
C MET A 50 9.72 7.73 -5.94
N ARG A 51 10.19 8.98 -6.04
CA ARG A 51 9.32 10.14 -6.31
C ARG A 51 8.60 10.08 -7.65
N ARG A 52 9.21 9.44 -8.65
CA ARG A 52 8.57 9.28 -9.97
C ARG A 52 7.36 8.36 -9.94
N PHE A 53 7.34 7.41 -9.02
CA PHE A 53 6.30 6.39 -8.90
C PHE A 53 5.41 6.58 -7.68
N ALA A 54 5.85 7.32 -6.69
CA ALA A 54 5.07 7.59 -5.48
C ALA A 54 3.77 8.34 -5.79
N THR A 55 2.73 8.00 -5.05
CA THR A 55 1.51 8.79 -5.06
C THR A 55 1.79 10.18 -4.49
N PRO A 56 1.47 11.28 -5.21
CA PRO A 56 1.66 12.62 -4.68
C PRO A 56 0.88 12.83 -3.37
N TRP A 57 1.45 13.61 -2.44
CA TRP A 57 0.83 13.86 -1.14
C TRP A 57 -0.60 14.40 -1.25
N SER A 58 -0.85 15.34 -2.17
CA SER A 58 -2.19 15.89 -2.42
C SER A 58 -3.22 14.83 -2.81
N VAL A 59 -2.80 13.84 -3.62
CA VAL A 59 -3.65 12.69 -4.00
C VAL A 59 -3.90 11.78 -2.81
N ALA A 60 -2.84 11.48 -2.05
CA ALA A 60 -2.93 10.63 -0.86
C ALA A 60 -3.87 11.20 0.19
N ILE A 61 -3.78 12.50 0.46
CA ILE A 61 -4.68 13.21 1.40
C ILE A 61 -6.11 13.28 0.88
N ALA A 62 -6.33 13.58 -0.40
CA ALA A 62 -7.68 13.61 -0.97
C ALA A 62 -8.37 12.23 -0.84
N ARG A 63 -7.63 11.16 -1.09
CA ARG A 63 -8.12 9.79 -0.91
C ARG A 63 -8.44 9.48 0.56
N ALA A 64 -7.56 9.85 1.47
CA ALA A 64 -7.78 9.67 2.91
C ALA A 64 -8.99 10.45 3.42
N LYS A 65 -9.24 11.67 2.92
CA LYS A 65 -10.45 12.46 3.22
C LYS A 65 -11.73 11.78 2.75
N LEU A 66 -11.72 11.16 1.57
CA LEU A 66 -12.88 10.39 1.09
C LEU A 66 -13.15 9.18 1.98
N LEU A 67 -12.10 8.46 2.41
CA LEU A 67 -12.24 7.33 3.32
C LEU A 67 -12.71 7.74 4.71
N ALA A 68 -12.35 8.92 5.19
CA ALA A 68 -12.79 9.39 6.49
C ALA A 68 -14.32 9.57 6.59
N SER A 69 -15.02 9.65 5.45
CA SER A 69 -16.49 9.66 5.39
C SER A 69 -17.12 8.26 5.35
N THR A 70 -16.32 7.19 5.25
CA THR A 70 -16.79 5.80 5.25
C THR A 70 -16.73 5.19 6.65
N GLN A 71 -17.48 4.11 6.85
CA GLN A 71 -17.48 3.38 8.11
C GLN A 71 -16.54 2.16 8.03
N LEU A 72 -15.24 2.41 8.07
CA LEU A 72 -14.26 1.34 8.11
C LEU A 72 -14.35 0.54 9.42
N PRO A 73 -14.17 -0.79 9.38
CA PRO A 73 -14.10 -1.61 10.59
C PRO A 73 -12.92 -1.20 11.48
N PRO A 74 -12.90 -1.56 12.78
CA PRO A 74 -11.74 -1.30 13.63
C PRO A 74 -10.51 -2.08 13.15
N GLY A 75 -9.30 -1.55 13.43
CA GLY A 75 -8.05 -2.20 13.09
C GLY A 75 -7.04 -1.28 12.43
N LEU A 76 -5.98 -1.89 11.92
CA LEU A 76 -4.87 -1.20 11.26
C LEU A 76 -5.09 -0.99 9.76
N ILE A 77 -4.32 -0.08 9.20
CA ILE A 77 -4.18 0.11 7.75
C ILE A 77 -2.97 -0.67 7.28
N LEU A 78 -3.17 -1.57 6.32
CA LEU A 78 -2.13 -2.42 5.75
C LEU A 78 -1.78 -1.96 4.33
N ASP A 79 -0.48 -1.85 4.06
CA ASP A 79 0.06 -1.61 2.72
C ASP A 79 1.23 -2.57 2.46
N PRO A 80 1.00 -3.69 1.76
CA PRO A 80 2.01 -4.74 1.55
C PRO A 80 3.06 -4.40 0.49
N ALA A 81 3.00 -3.21 -0.11
CA ALA A 81 3.98 -2.70 -1.08
C ALA A 81 4.15 -1.18 -0.92
N CYS A 82 4.46 -0.73 0.30
CA CYS A 82 4.28 0.65 0.72
C CYS A 82 5.26 1.68 0.11
N GLY A 83 6.32 1.23 -0.55
CA GLY A 83 7.33 2.14 -1.12
C GLY A 83 7.89 3.10 -0.08
N SER A 84 7.74 4.41 -0.30
CA SER A 84 8.12 5.47 0.66
C SER A 84 7.11 5.68 1.80
N ALA A 85 6.05 4.90 1.87
CA ALA A 85 4.94 5.00 2.80
C ALA A 85 4.12 6.30 2.73
N THR A 86 4.22 7.09 1.67
CA THR A 86 3.49 8.35 1.53
C THR A 86 1.97 8.16 1.67
N GLN A 87 1.41 7.18 0.94
CA GLN A 87 -0.02 6.89 1.02
C GLN A 87 -0.41 6.33 2.40
N LEU A 88 0.39 5.43 2.95
CA LEU A 88 0.16 4.86 4.28
C LEU A 88 0.14 5.96 5.36
N VAL A 89 1.11 6.87 5.33
CA VAL A 89 1.18 8.01 6.26
C VAL A 89 -0.07 8.89 6.15
N ALA A 90 -0.51 9.22 4.93
CA ALA A 90 -1.71 10.03 4.73
C ALA A 90 -2.97 9.35 5.29
N LEU A 91 -3.13 8.06 5.05
CA LEU A 91 -4.25 7.26 5.56
C LEU A 91 -4.23 7.19 7.09
N CYS A 92 -3.08 6.85 7.69
CA CYS A 92 -2.93 6.76 9.14
C CYS A 92 -3.24 8.09 9.83
N THR A 93 -2.73 9.18 9.27
CA THR A 93 -2.92 10.53 9.82
C THR A 93 -4.39 10.94 9.82
N LEU A 94 -5.07 10.84 8.68
CA LEU A 94 -6.47 11.30 8.55
C LEU A 94 -7.47 10.37 9.23
N LEU A 95 -7.21 9.08 9.23
CA LEU A 95 -8.08 8.09 9.86
C LEU A 95 -7.76 7.87 11.34
N ASN A 96 -6.65 8.44 11.82
CA ASN A 96 -6.12 8.24 13.18
C ASN A 96 -6.02 6.75 13.55
N ARG A 97 -5.39 5.96 12.69
CA ARG A 97 -5.25 4.51 12.82
C ARG A 97 -3.80 4.07 12.62
N PRO A 98 -3.34 3.01 13.32
CA PRO A 98 -2.02 2.47 13.11
C PRO A 98 -1.86 1.91 11.69
N GLY A 99 -0.66 1.96 11.19
CA GLY A 99 -0.27 1.45 9.87
C GLY A 99 0.76 0.34 9.94
N LEU A 100 0.60 -0.63 9.06
CA LEU A 100 1.58 -1.67 8.77
C LEU A 100 1.95 -1.58 7.30
N GLY A 101 3.17 -1.14 7.01
CA GLY A 101 3.75 -1.15 5.68
C GLY A 101 4.74 -2.29 5.52
N VAL A 102 4.79 -2.87 4.33
CA VAL A 102 5.82 -3.83 3.94
C VAL A 102 6.50 -3.34 2.68
N GLU A 103 7.83 -3.39 2.67
CA GLU A 103 8.61 -2.96 1.52
C GLU A 103 9.71 -3.98 1.20
N LEU A 104 9.76 -4.43 -0.04
CA LEU A 104 10.70 -5.44 -0.49
C LEU A 104 12.12 -4.90 -0.64
N SER A 105 12.25 -3.63 -1.01
CA SER A 105 13.54 -2.99 -1.22
C SER A 105 14.20 -2.63 0.11
N GLY A 106 15.37 -3.21 0.38
CA GLY A 106 16.17 -2.85 1.55
C GLY A 106 16.68 -1.40 1.55
N ALA A 107 16.66 -0.72 0.40
CA ALA A 107 16.98 0.70 0.29
C ALA A 107 15.75 1.59 0.58
N ALA A 108 14.54 1.14 0.26
CA ALA A 108 13.31 1.91 0.45
C ALA A 108 12.71 1.74 1.86
N ALA A 109 12.80 0.55 2.45
CA ALA A 109 12.22 0.26 3.75
C ALA A 109 12.71 1.20 4.88
N PRO A 110 14.01 1.54 5.02
CA PRO A 110 14.48 2.53 6.00
C PRO A 110 13.87 3.92 5.78
N LEU A 111 13.71 4.35 4.52
CA LEU A 111 13.09 5.64 4.19
C LEU A 111 11.61 5.66 4.60
N ALA A 112 10.88 4.59 4.32
CA ALA A 112 9.49 4.43 4.75
C ALA A 112 9.36 4.48 6.28
N ALA A 113 10.25 3.83 7.02
CA ALA A 113 10.26 3.83 8.49
C ALA A 113 10.51 5.23 9.07
N ILE A 114 11.46 5.98 8.51
CA ILE A 114 11.73 7.37 8.92
C ILE A 114 10.54 8.28 8.58
N ASN A 115 9.91 8.10 7.43
CA ASN A 115 8.72 8.86 7.06
C ASN A 115 7.57 8.63 8.05
N LEU A 116 7.36 7.39 8.46
CA LEU A 116 6.36 7.04 9.46
C LEU A 116 6.66 7.70 10.82
N GLU A 117 7.91 7.67 11.29
CA GLU A 117 8.33 8.32 12.53
C GLU A 117 8.15 9.84 12.46
N ARG A 118 8.59 10.48 11.38
CA ARG A 118 8.48 11.94 11.23
C ARG A 118 7.04 12.43 11.20
N SER A 119 6.13 11.60 10.73
CA SER A 119 4.71 11.93 10.71
C SER A 119 4.12 12.05 12.11
N SER A 120 4.72 11.45 13.13
CA SER A 120 4.31 11.63 14.53
C SER A 120 4.47 13.06 15.03
N ILE A 121 5.45 13.77 14.48
CA ILE A 121 5.73 15.18 14.84
C ILE A 121 4.68 16.11 14.19
N TRP A 122 4.23 15.74 12.99
CA TRP A 122 3.23 16.51 12.23
C TRP A 122 1.79 16.22 12.66
N SER A 123 1.53 14.99 13.13
CA SER A 123 0.19 14.53 13.53
C SER A 123 0.08 14.43 15.05
N SER A 124 -1.01 14.91 15.62
CA SER A 124 -1.31 14.81 17.06
C SER A 124 -1.80 13.42 17.51
N GLY A 125 -1.92 12.45 16.58
CA GLY A 125 -2.40 11.11 16.89
C GLY A 125 -1.29 10.20 17.45
N ASN A 126 -1.67 9.27 18.33
CA ASN A 126 -0.76 8.26 18.89
C ASN A 126 -0.66 6.98 18.02
N TRP A 127 -1.21 7.02 16.82
CA TRP A 127 -1.21 5.87 15.88
C TRP A 127 0.20 5.40 15.51
N THR A 128 1.20 6.26 15.59
CA THR A 128 2.60 5.92 15.29
C THR A 128 3.22 4.94 16.29
N GLU A 129 2.74 4.90 17.53
CA GLU A 129 3.30 4.02 18.58
C GLU A 129 3.22 2.54 18.20
N THR A 130 2.14 2.14 17.54
CA THR A 130 1.92 0.78 17.06
C THR A 130 2.06 0.61 15.56
N SER A 131 2.43 1.66 14.83
CA SER A 131 2.72 1.57 13.40
C SER A 131 4.10 0.98 13.15
N ARG A 132 4.24 0.16 12.08
CA ARG A 132 5.52 -0.49 11.73
C ARG A 132 5.72 -0.52 10.21
N ILE A 133 6.99 -0.45 9.82
CA ILE A 133 7.43 -0.84 8.49
C ILE A 133 8.25 -2.12 8.62
N LEU A 134 7.91 -3.11 7.81
CA LEU A 134 8.67 -4.36 7.72
C LEU A 134 9.39 -4.41 6.38
N TRP A 135 10.64 -4.85 6.42
CA TRP A 135 11.39 -5.18 5.22
C TRP A 135 11.14 -6.64 4.86
N GLY A 136 10.51 -6.89 3.73
CA GLY A 136 10.19 -8.25 3.30
C GLY A 136 9.26 -8.31 2.09
N ASP A 137 8.87 -9.52 1.74
CA ASP A 137 7.92 -9.80 0.68
C ASP A 137 6.48 -9.61 1.18
N GLY A 138 5.73 -8.68 0.60
CA GLY A 138 4.35 -8.36 0.98
C GLY A 138 3.35 -9.49 0.78
N THR A 139 3.71 -10.56 0.07
CA THR A 139 2.86 -11.76 -0.10
C THR A 139 2.98 -12.74 1.08
N MET A 140 3.89 -12.51 2.03
CA MET A 140 4.10 -13.38 3.20
C MET A 140 3.18 -13.01 4.37
N ALA A 141 1.87 -12.97 4.15
CA ALA A 141 0.87 -12.40 5.05
C ALA A 141 0.95 -12.93 6.50
N GLU A 142 1.00 -14.25 6.68
CA GLU A 142 1.08 -14.87 8.00
C GLU A 142 2.34 -14.42 8.78
N SER A 143 3.50 -14.50 8.13
CA SER A 143 4.78 -14.12 8.72
C SER A 143 4.84 -12.63 9.07
N ILE A 144 4.25 -11.79 8.20
CA ILE A 144 4.15 -10.34 8.40
C ILE A 144 3.30 -10.03 9.63
N LEU A 145 2.10 -10.59 9.72
CA LEU A 145 1.21 -10.37 10.87
C LEU A 145 1.80 -10.91 12.16
N GLN A 146 2.42 -12.09 12.14
CA GLN A 146 3.09 -12.63 13.30
C GLN A 146 4.22 -11.70 13.80
N THR A 147 5.07 -11.24 12.90
CA THR A 147 6.17 -10.32 13.22
C THR A 147 5.64 -8.99 13.77
N TYR A 148 4.60 -8.46 13.14
CA TYR A 148 3.96 -7.23 13.58
C TYR A 148 3.35 -7.36 14.98
N HIS A 149 2.51 -8.38 15.22
CA HIS A 149 1.87 -8.61 16.52
C HIS A 149 2.88 -8.82 17.65
N GLN A 150 3.97 -9.54 17.36
CA GLN A 150 5.09 -9.69 18.31
C GLN A 150 5.74 -8.34 18.63
N SER A 151 5.90 -7.47 17.63
CA SER A 151 6.55 -6.17 17.79
C SER A 151 5.75 -5.16 18.62
N ILE A 152 4.44 -5.29 18.66
CA ILE A 152 3.54 -4.39 19.41
C ILE A 152 3.00 -5.04 20.69
N GLY A 153 3.26 -6.34 20.91
CA GLY A 153 2.78 -7.07 22.08
C GLY A 153 1.26 -7.26 22.13
N ALA A 154 0.56 -7.15 20.99
CA ALA A 154 -0.89 -7.23 20.91
C ALA A 154 -1.33 -7.83 19.57
N THR A 155 -2.58 -8.31 19.51
CA THR A 155 -3.22 -8.76 18.27
C THR A 155 -4.19 -7.70 17.77
N THR A 156 -4.20 -7.43 16.49
CA THR A 156 -5.14 -6.50 15.85
C THR A 156 -5.60 -7.02 14.50
N THR A 157 -6.73 -6.54 14.03
CA THR A 157 -7.31 -6.86 12.72
C THR A 157 -6.88 -5.85 11.67
N VAL A 158 -7.04 -6.20 10.40
CA VAL A 158 -6.85 -5.27 9.28
C VAL A 158 -8.19 -4.58 9.01
N ALA A 159 -8.20 -3.25 9.13
CA ALA A 159 -9.36 -2.42 8.85
C ALA A 159 -9.44 -2.03 7.37
N LEU A 160 -8.28 -1.80 6.75
CA LEU A 160 -8.15 -1.40 5.36
C LEU A 160 -6.89 -2.03 4.77
N LEU A 161 -7.00 -2.67 3.62
CA LEU A 161 -5.88 -3.08 2.79
C LEU A 161 -5.76 -2.14 1.60
N HIS A 162 -4.65 -1.43 1.51
CA HIS A 162 -4.27 -0.60 0.35
C HIS A 162 -3.20 -1.33 -0.45
N ILE A 163 -3.36 -1.42 -1.76
CA ILE A 163 -2.41 -2.06 -2.68
C ILE A 163 -2.13 -1.10 -3.83
N ASP A 164 -0.89 -0.67 -3.97
CA ASP A 164 -0.38 0.10 -5.11
C ASP A 164 0.82 -0.64 -5.73
N PRO A 165 0.57 -1.70 -6.53
CA PRO A 165 1.63 -2.51 -7.08
C PRO A 165 2.43 -1.73 -8.11
N ALA A 166 3.77 -1.78 -7.99
CA ALA A 166 4.66 -1.20 -8.97
C ALA A 166 4.50 -1.90 -10.34
N ARG A 167 4.84 -1.18 -11.40
CA ARG A 167 5.00 -1.74 -12.76
C ARG A 167 6.42 -1.57 -13.21
N PRO A 168 6.98 -2.58 -13.91
CA PRO A 168 8.27 -2.43 -14.56
C PRO A 168 8.25 -1.22 -15.51
N GLN A 169 9.37 -0.53 -15.61
CA GLN A 169 9.50 0.65 -16.50
C GLN A 169 9.26 0.32 -17.99
N ASN A 170 9.47 -0.94 -18.35
CA ASN A 170 9.27 -1.47 -19.70
C ASN A 170 7.88 -2.13 -19.90
N ALA A 171 6.97 -2.01 -18.95
CA ALA A 171 5.61 -2.51 -19.10
C ALA A 171 4.90 -1.79 -20.27
N GLN A 172 4.52 -2.57 -21.30
CA GLN A 172 3.95 -2.01 -22.54
C GLN A 172 2.43 -2.06 -22.56
N GLN A 173 1.83 -3.06 -21.93
CA GLN A 173 0.41 -3.37 -22.08
C GLN A 173 -0.44 -3.07 -20.83
N HIS A 174 0.17 -2.69 -19.71
CA HIS A 174 -0.52 -2.45 -18.44
C HIS A 174 -1.40 -3.62 -17.97
N THR A 175 -0.98 -4.86 -18.24
CA THR A 175 -1.70 -6.06 -17.82
C THR A 175 -1.58 -6.30 -16.31
N LEU A 176 -2.48 -7.11 -15.74
CA LEU A 176 -2.41 -7.49 -14.32
C LEU A 176 -1.17 -8.34 -14.02
N GLU A 177 -0.67 -9.09 -15.02
CA GLU A 177 0.53 -9.92 -14.90
C GLU A 177 1.82 -9.12 -14.80
N GLU A 178 1.84 -7.88 -15.31
CA GLU A 178 2.99 -6.97 -15.21
C GLU A 178 3.10 -6.29 -13.85
N MET A 179 2.13 -6.44 -12.96
CA MET A 179 2.16 -5.85 -11.61
C MET A 179 3.15 -6.58 -10.71
N GLN A 180 3.87 -5.83 -9.88
CA GLN A 180 4.83 -6.36 -8.91
C GLN A 180 4.62 -5.74 -7.51
N PRO A 181 4.24 -6.58 -6.51
CA PRO A 181 3.84 -7.98 -6.64
C PRO A 181 2.54 -8.14 -7.44
N ARG A 182 2.30 -9.34 -7.98
CA ARG A 182 1.07 -9.63 -8.74
C ARG A 182 -0.14 -9.46 -7.83
N LEU A 183 -1.19 -8.83 -8.36
CA LEU A 183 -2.42 -8.53 -7.61
C LEU A 183 -3.13 -9.81 -7.12
N ASP A 184 -3.23 -10.84 -7.97
CA ASP A 184 -3.85 -12.11 -7.62
C ASP A 184 -3.11 -12.84 -6.49
N HIS A 185 -1.77 -12.82 -6.49
CA HIS A 185 -0.95 -13.40 -5.42
C HIS A 185 -1.12 -12.63 -4.10
N LEU A 186 -1.14 -11.29 -4.15
CA LEU A 186 -1.38 -10.47 -2.95
C LEU A 186 -2.76 -10.76 -2.35
N LEU A 187 -3.82 -10.68 -3.16
CA LEU A 187 -5.17 -10.90 -2.68
C LEU A 187 -5.34 -12.31 -2.13
N ALA A 188 -4.81 -13.34 -2.81
CA ALA A 188 -4.88 -14.73 -2.34
C ALA A 188 -4.13 -14.92 -1.01
N SER A 189 -2.96 -14.27 -0.82
CA SER A 189 -2.18 -14.41 0.41
C SER A 189 -2.81 -13.70 1.60
N TRP A 190 -3.47 -12.55 1.37
CA TRP A 190 -4.07 -11.75 2.45
C TRP A 190 -5.51 -12.13 2.78
N ALA A 191 -6.27 -12.69 1.83
CA ALA A 191 -7.68 -13.04 2.02
C ALA A 191 -7.98 -13.85 3.30
N PRO A 192 -7.16 -14.85 3.72
CA PRO A 192 -7.40 -15.60 4.94
C PRO A 192 -7.29 -14.77 6.24
N PHE A 193 -6.63 -13.61 6.19
CA PHE A 193 -6.35 -12.74 7.33
C PHE A 193 -7.22 -11.48 7.36
N LEU A 194 -8.06 -11.31 6.36
CA LEU A 194 -9.01 -10.21 6.26
C LEU A 194 -10.39 -10.62 6.80
N SER A 195 -11.23 -9.62 7.08
CA SER A 195 -12.62 -9.87 7.44
C SER A 195 -13.39 -10.48 6.26
N ARG A 196 -14.57 -11.03 6.54
CA ARG A 196 -15.46 -11.56 5.49
C ARG A 196 -15.88 -10.47 4.48
N GLU A 197 -15.99 -9.24 4.93
CA GLU A 197 -16.28 -8.06 4.11
C GLU A 197 -15.14 -7.05 4.31
N PRO A 198 -13.99 -7.26 3.64
CA PRO A 198 -12.82 -6.41 3.84
C PRO A 198 -12.98 -5.06 3.15
N ALA A 199 -12.42 -4.01 3.73
CA ALA A 199 -12.22 -2.75 3.02
C ALA A 199 -10.90 -2.80 2.25
N LEU A 200 -10.96 -2.63 0.91
CA LEU A 200 -9.78 -2.62 0.05
C LEU A 200 -9.73 -1.37 -0.80
N ILE A 201 -8.52 -0.91 -1.12
CA ILE A 201 -8.24 0.04 -2.19
C ILE A 201 -7.14 -0.55 -3.07
N LEU A 202 -7.46 -0.79 -4.32
CA LEU A 202 -6.54 -1.30 -5.32
C LEU A 202 -6.20 -0.18 -6.29
N ASP A 203 -4.96 0.32 -6.25
CA ASP A 203 -4.48 1.33 -7.19
C ASP A 203 -4.04 0.70 -8.49
N LEU A 204 -4.60 1.20 -9.58
CA LEU A 204 -4.49 0.61 -10.89
C LEU A 204 -4.13 1.66 -11.94
N SER A 205 -3.72 1.23 -13.13
CA SER A 205 -3.47 2.14 -14.22
C SER A 205 -4.77 2.78 -14.74
N PRO A 206 -4.80 4.10 -14.93
CA PRO A 206 -5.93 4.73 -15.62
C PRO A 206 -6.04 4.34 -17.11
N ARG A 207 -5.08 3.57 -17.62
CA ARG A 207 -5.05 3.05 -19.00
C ARG A 207 -5.62 1.64 -19.12
N LEU A 208 -6.12 1.04 -18.03
CA LEU A 208 -6.78 -0.26 -18.12
C LEU A 208 -7.98 -0.18 -19.06
N SER A 209 -8.07 -1.14 -19.98
CA SER A 209 -9.24 -1.34 -20.82
C SER A 209 -10.43 -1.83 -19.99
N ASP A 210 -11.62 -1.79 -20.57
CA ASP A 210 -12.83 -2.33 -19.95
C ASP A 210 -12.68 -3.82 -19.63
N ALA A 211 -12.08 -4.61 -20.56
CA ALA A 211 -11.83 -6.02 -20.35
C ALA A 211 -10.89 -6.26 -19.15
N GLN A 212 -9.81 -5.48 -19.03
CA GLN A 212 -8.89 -5.59 -17.88
C GLN A 212 -9.54 -5.17 -16.56
N ARG A 213 -10.45 -4.19 -16.57
CA ARG A 213 -11.23 -3.87 -15.37
C ARG A 213 -12.17 -5.00 -14.98
N MET A 214 -12.81 -5.66 -15.96
CA MET A 214 -13.61 -6.86 -15.70
C MET A 214 -12.77 -7.99 -15.09
N GLU A 215 -11.55 -8.22 -15.56
CA GLU A 215 -10.63 -9.20 -14.96
C GLU A 215 -10.37 -8.91 -13.48
N VAL A 216 -10.20 -7.63 -13.10
CA VAL A 216 -10.05 -7.23 -11.68
C VAL A 216 -11.34 -7.49 -10.90
N ASP A 217 -12.50 -7.16 -11.47
CA ASP A 217 -13.80 -7.42 -10.85
C ASP A 217 -14.04 -8.93 -10.65
N ASP A 218 -13.69 -9.74 -11.63
CA ASP A 218 -13.80 -11.21 -11.56
C ASP A 218 -12.84 -11.78 -10.50
N LEU A 219 -11.61 -11.26 -10.43
CA LEU A 219 -10.65 -11.67 -9.40
C LEU A 219 -11.18 -11.36 -8.00
N VAL A 220 -11.68 -10.16 -7.76
CA VAL A 220 -12.26 -9.79 -6.46
C VAL A 220 -13.50 -10.63 -6.16
N SER A 221 -14.37 -10.87 -7.15
CA SER A 221 -15.57 -11.71 -6.98
C SER A 221 -15.25 -13.16 -6.68
N SER A 222 -14.15 -13.69 -7.23
CA SER A 222 -13.73 -15.07 -6.97
C SER A 222 -13.31 -15.30 -5.51
N ILE A 223 -12.89 -14.24 -4.82
CA ILE A 223 -12.46 -14.31 -3.41
C ILE A 223 -13.61 -13.86 -2.48
N TRP A 224 -14.30 -12.76 -2.83
CA TRP A 224 -15.40 -12.17 -2.05
C TRP A 224 -16.62 -11.98 -2.94
N ASN A 225 -17.52 -12.97 -2.92
CA ASN A 225 -18.73 -12.91 -3.71
C ASN A 225 -19.63 -11.74 -3.25
N ASP A 226 -20.24 -11.05 -4.22
CA ASP A 226 -21.23 -9.97 -4.03
C ASP A 226 -20.78 -8.78 -3.15
N ILE A 227 -19.47 -8.61 -2.93
CA ILE A 227 -18.93 -7.49 -2.16
C ILE A 227 -19.14 -6.17 -2.93
N PRO A 228 -19.62 -5.09 -2.28
CA PRO A 228 -19.75 -3.77 -2.91
C PRO A 228 -18.44 -3.26 -3.51
N ARG A 229 -18.51 -2.59 -4.66
CA ARG A 229 -17.34 -2.07 -5.37
C ARG A 229 -17.65 -0.73 -6.03
N THR A 230 -16.63 0.15 -6.01
CA THR A 230 -16.67 1.44 -6.69
C THR A 230 -15.39 1.64 -7.49
N TRP A 231 -15.48 1.77 -8.78
CA TRP A 231 -14.41 2.26 -9.63
C TRP A 231 -14.27 3.78 -9.47
N GLN A 232 -13.12 4.24 -9.03
CA GLN A 232 -12.87 5.66 -8.79
C GLN A 232 -11.80 6.20 -9.72
N TRP A 233 -12.16 7.18 -10.51
CA TRP A 233 -11.23 8.00 -11.28
C TRP A 233 -10.93 9.28 -10.51
N MET A 234 -9.65 9.66 -10.46
CA MET A 234 -9.22 10.92 -9.88
C MET A 234 -8.55 11.78 -10.94
N THR A 235 -8.87 13.07 -10.94
CA THR A 235 -8.36 14.05 -11.90
C THR A 235 -8.02 15.38 -11.23
N GLN A 236 -6.91 16.00 -11.67
CA GLN A 236 -6.58 17.39 -11.35
C GLN A 236 -7.28 18.38 -12.31
N GLY A 237 -8.11 17.88 -13.21
CA GLY A 237 -8.72 18.66 -14.28
C GLY A 237 -7.94 18.59 -15.59
N ARG A 238 -8.17 19.52 -16.52
CA ARG A 238 -7.52 19.58 -17.83
C ARG A 238 -7.83 18.40 -18.75
N GLY A 239 -8.95 17.71 -18.55
CA GLY A 239 -9.37 16.58 -19.38
C GLY A 239 -8.52 15.32 -19.23
N ARG A 240 -7.73 15.20 -18.16
CA ARG A 240 -6.85 14.06 -17.93
C ARG A 240 -7.25 13.31 -16.65
N ILE A 241 -7.29 12.00 -16.74
CA ILE A 241 -7.40 11.11 -15.58
C ILE A 241 -5.99 10.79 -15.07
N ASP A 242 -5.74 11.10 -13.83
CA ASP A 242 -4.42 10.94 -13.21
C ASP A 242 -4.29 9.61 -12.47
N ARG A 243 -5.38 9.11 -11.86
CA ARG A 243 -5.42 7.87 -11.08
C ARG A 243 -6.72 7.12 -11.32
N LEU A 244 -6.62 5.79 -11.25
CA LEU A 244 -7.73 4.86 -11.21
C LEU A 244 -7.55 3.93 -10.02
N SER A 245 -8.60 3.69 -9.25
CA SER A 245 -8.59 2.72 -8.17
C SER A 245 -9.93 2.00 -8.04
N LEU A 246 -9.89 0.75 -7.60
CA LEU A 246 -11.07 0.00 -7.21
C LEU A 246 -11.18 0.01 -5.68
N TRP A 247 -12.31 0.49 -5.19
CA TRP A 247 -12.66 0.55 -3.77
C TRP A 247 -13.67 -0.54 -3.47
N VAL A 248 -13.41 -1.35 -2.43
CA VAL A 248 -14.14 -2.60 -2.18
C VAL A 248 -14.67 -2.62 -0.74
N GLY A 249 -15.84 -3.21 -0.56
CA GLY A 249 -16.47 -3.42 0.74
C GLY A 249 -16.80 -2.11 1.45
N PRO A 250 -16.49 -1.97 2.76
CA PRO A 250 -16.76 -0.75 3.53
C PRO A 250 -16.08 0.52 2.99
N ALA A 251 -15.07 0.39 2.12
CA ALA A 251 -14.46 1.51 1.44
C ALA A 251 -15.26 1.98 0.21
N ALA A 252 -16.10 1.13 -0.37
CA ALA A 252 -16.89 1.46 -1.55
C ALA A 252 -17.95 2.52 -1.28
N ASP A 253 -18.33 3.27 -2.32
CA ASP A 253 -19.47 4.18 -2.31
C ASP A 253 -20.76 3.45 -2.68
N SER A 254 -21.90 4.13 -2.57
CA SER A 254 -23.19 3.66 -3.10
C SER A 254 -23.19 3.56 -4.62
N GLU A 255 -22.36 4.36 -5.29
CA GLU A 255 -22.21 4.39 -6.74
C GLU A 255 -21.13 3.40 -7.21
N SER A 256 -21.41 2.65 -8.28
CA SER A 256 -20.43 1.72 -8.87
C SER A 256 -19.24 2.44 -9.53
N HIS A 257 -19.42 3.71 -9.91
CA HIS A 257 -18.42 4.53 -10.57
C HIS A 257 -18.42 5.95 -9.97
N ARG A 258 -17.26 6.49 -9.70
CA ARG A 258 -17.10 7.83 -9.14
C ARG A 258 -15.94 8.58 -9.79
N LEU A 259 -16.15 9.87 -10.10
CA LEU A 259 -15.11 10.79 -10.52
C LEU A 259 -14.83 11.78 -9.39
N ALA A 260 -13.61 11.76 -8.85
CA ALA A 260 -13.14 12.71 -7.84
C ALA A 260 -12.20 13.73 -8.47
N ARG A 261 -12.51 15.02 -8.30
CA ARG A 261 -11.63 16.10 -8.71
C ARG A 261 -10.73 16.50 -7.55
N LEU A 262 -9.43 16.51 -7.80
CA LEU A 262 -8.45 17.05 -6.88
C LEU A 262 -8.44 18.59 -7.05
N LEU A 263 -8.76 19.29 -5.99
CA LEU A 263 -8.78 20.78 -5.96
C LEU A 263 -7.42 21.29 -5.51
#